data_39318a239190c8447c91be7dce185ba7
#
_entry.id   39318a239190c8447c91be7dce185ba7
#
_cell.length_a   1.000
_cell.length_b   1.000
_cell.length_c   1.000
_cell.angle_alpha   90.00
_cell.angle_beta   90.00
_cell.angle_gamma   90.00
#
_symmetry.space_group_name_H-M   'P 1'
#
loop_
_entity.id
_entity.type
_entity.pdbx_description
1 polymer ?
#
loop_
_entity_poly.entity_id
_entity_poly.type
_entity_poly.pdbx_seq_one_letter_code
_entity_poly.pdbx_strand_id
1 'polypeptide(L)'
;TKEIVQKVVQKEVGGSTLESRKIWFDEVVGRLNDDERGKFIGSFKGDDKILTLYKNGDYRLCGFDLSTYFDDDMIHIEKWHPERSITAIYFDSSKDTHYVKRFKCEITTDKRVLCISDTKGSSLHTFSTAFETEVKIVYNKLFKETKNLPYNIVKTNDIIDVKRMKAQG
;
A
#
# COMPACT_ATOMS: atom_id res chain seq x y z
N THR A 1 -41.97 11.18 28.84
CA THR A 1 -40.66 11.86 28.64
C THR A 1 -39.47 10.92 28.76
N LYS A 2 -39.47 10.01 29.74
CA LYS A 2 -38.37 9.04 29.89
C LYS A 2 -38.23 8.05 28.74
N GLU A 3 -39.32 7.61 28.12
CA GLU A 3 -39.28 6.69 26.96
C GLU A 3 -38.74 7.34 25.68
N ILE A 4 -39.00 8.63 25.48
CA ILE A 4 -38.51 9.37 24.31
C ILE A 4 -36.97 9.55 24.40
N VAL A 5 -36.47 9.85 25.60
CA VAL A 5 -35.02 10.01 25.84
C VAL A 5 -34.27 8.68 25.68
N GLN A 6 -34.84 7.56 26.16
CA GLN A 6 -34.23 6.24 25.96
C GLN A 6 -34.21 5.80 24.51
N LYS A 7 -35.25 6.09 23.70
CA LYS A 7 -35.27 5.81 22.27
C LYS A 7 -34.24 6.62 21.47
N VAL A 8 -34.04 7.88 21.84
CA VAL A 8 -33.03 8.75 21.19
C VAL A 8 -31.63 8.28 21.53
N VAL A 9 -31.33 7.95 22.79
CA VAL A 9 -30.02 7.43 23.22
C VAL A 9 -29.73 6.08 22.59
N GLN A 10 -30.69 5.16 22.49
CA GLN A 10 -30.50 3.88 21.80
C GLN A 10 -30.26 4.04 20.30
N LYS A 11 -30.85 5.02 19.66
CA LYS A 11 -30.65 5.30 18.24
C LYS A 11 -29.27 5.87 17.94
N GLU A 12 -28.72 6.69 18.81
CA GLU A 12 -27.34 7.24 18.69
C GLU A 12 -26.26 6.19 19.01
N VAL A 13 -26.49 5.31 19.98
CA VAL A 13 -25.53 4.27 20.36
C VAL A 13 -25.57 3.06 19.40
N GLY A 14 -26.72 2.77 18.77
CA GLY A 14 -26.87 1.64 17.84
C GLY A 14 -26.40 1.93 16.40
N GLY A 15 -26.29 3.22 15.98
CA GLY A 15 -25.99 3.60 14.60
C GLY A 15 -24.51 3.75 14.27
N SER A 16 -23.61 3.92 15.25
CA SER A 16 -22.21 4.29 14.98
C SER A 16 -21.21 3.15 14.96
N THR A 17 -21.55 1.95 15.47
CA THR A 17 -20.57 0.86 15.66
C THR A 17 -20.74 -0.33 14.71
N LEU A 18 -21.82 -0.43 13.95
CA LEU A 18 -22.17 -1.62 13.17
C LEU A 18 -22.21 -1.40 11.65
N GLU A 19 -22.33 -0.18 11.16
CA GLU A 19 -22.41 0.07 9.73
C GLU A 19 -21.04 0.35 9.13
N SER A 20 -20.65 -0.47 8.15
CA SER A 20 -19.49 -0.19 7.31
C SER A 20 -19.82 0.92 6.31
N ARG A 21 -18.91 1.86 6.14
CA ARG A 21 -19.01 2.95 5.16
C ARG A 21 -18.28 2.56 3.89
N LYS A 22 -18.94 2.62 2.75
CA LYS A 22 -18.33 2.42 1.45
C LYS A 22 -17.53 3.67 1.06
N ILE A 23 -16.31 3.48 0.61
CA ILE A 23 -15.38 4.57 0.29
C ILE A 23 -14.86 4.41 -1.14
N TRP A 24 -14.86 5.51 -1.87
CA TRP A 24 -14.26 5.68 -3.20
C TRP A 24 -13.15 6.70 -3.15
N PHE A 25 -12.23 6.60 -4.10
CA PHE A 25 -11.17 7.58 -4.31
C PHE A 25 -11.37 8.27 -5.68
N ASP A 26 -11.50 9.58 -5.65
CA ASP A 26 -11.57 10.43 -6.83
C ASP A 26 -10.16 10.91 -7.19
N GLU A 27 -9.59 10.36 -8.25
CA GLU A 27 -8.23 10.70 -8.71
C GLU A 27 -8.12 12.15 -9.21
N VAL A 28 -9.22 12.74 -9.70
CA VAL A 28 -9.22 14.11 -10.22
C VAL A 28 -9.07 15.12 -9.09
N VAL A 29 -9.75 14.85 -7.97
CA VAL A 29 -9.75 15.75 -6.81
C VAL A 29 -8.68 15.36 -5.79
N GLY A 30 -8.15 14.13 -5.85
CA GLY A 30 -7.19 13.60 -4.90
C GLY A 30 -7.79 13.32 -3.51
N ARG A 31 -9.07 13.00 -3.42
CA ARG A 31 -9.79 12.80 -2.16
C ARG A 31 -10.69 11.58 -2.15
N LEU A 32 -10.97 11.13 -0.92
CA LEU A 32 -11.99 10.12 -0.66
C LEU A 32 -13.39 10.73 -0.75
N ASN A 33 -14.36 9.88 -1.08
CA ASN A 33 -15.78 10.21 -1.05
C ASN A 33 -16.64 8.98 -0.77
N ASP A 34 -17.91 9.21 -0.47
CA ASP A 34 -18.95 8.20 -0.30
C ASP A 34 -20.10 8.38 -1.31
N ASP A 35 -19.83 9.17 -2.36
CA ASP A 35 -20.76 9.52 -3.44
C ASP A 35 -20.57 8.66 -4.71
N GLU A 36 -19.84 7.55 -4.62
CA GLU A 36 -19.57 6.64 -5.74
C GLU A 36 -18.74 7.26 -6.88
N ARG A 37 -17.93 8.29 -6.59
CA ARG A 37 -17.06 8.93 -7.58
C ARG A 37 -15.67 8.31 -7.60
N GLY A 38 -15.22 7.89 -8.77
CA GLY A 38 -13.90 7.33 -8.99
C GLY A 38 -13.78 5.86 -8.62
N LYS A 39 -12.63 5.46 -8.09
CA LYS A 39 -12.29 4.07 -7.78
C LYS A 39 -12.90 3.63 -6.45
N PHE A 40 -13.64 2.53 -6.44
CA PHE A 40 -14.08 1.89 -5.20
C PHE A 40 -12.91 1.29 -4.42
N ILE A 41 -12.73 1.72 -3.18
CA ILE A 41 -11.64 1.27 -2.31
C ILE A 41 -12.07 0.13 -1.39
N GLY A 42 -13.30 0.16 -0.92
CA GLY A 42 -13.86 -0.88 -0.05
C GLY A 42 -14.86 -0.34 0.95
N SER A 43 -15.28 -1.24 1.84
CA SER A 43 -16.13 -0.92 2.98
C SER A 43 -15.27 -0.85 4.24
N PHE A 44 -15.39 0.22 5.00
CA PHE A 44 -14.56 0.55 6.15
C PHE A 44 -15.39 0.66 7.42
N LYS A 45 -14.84 0.19 8.53
CA LYS A 45 -15.44 0.31 9.87
C LYS A 45 -14.33 0.37 10.93
N GLY A 46 -14.61 0.99 12.06
CA GLY A 46 -13.70 1.02 13.20
C GLY A 46 -12.30 1.54 12.85
N ASP A 47 -11.30 0.72 13.10
CA ASP A 47 -9.88 1.05 12.90
C ASP A 47 -9.34 0.64 11.51
N ASP A 48 -10.21 0.30 10.57
CA ASP A 48 -9.79 -0.01 9.20
C ASP A 48 -8.96 1.15 8.63
N LYS A 49 -7.94 0.80 7.87
CA LYS A 49 -7.00 1.77 7.29
C LYS A 49 -6.91 1.64 5.78
N ILE A 50 -6.49 2.74 5.18
CA ILE A 50 -6.12 2.82 3.77
C ILE A 50 -4.61 2.73 3.67
N LEU A 51 -4.12 1.92 2.75
CA LEU A 51 -2.73 1.84 2.34
C LEU A 51 -2.53 2.65 1.06
N THR A 52 -1.57 3.55 1.10
CA THR A 52 -1.09 4.29 -0.08
C THR A 52 0.39 4.05 -0.29
N LEU A 53 0.78 3.94 -1.56
CA LEU A 53 2.17 3.77 -2.00
C LEU A 53 2.56 4.92 -2.92
N TYR A 54 3.81 5.35 -2.84
CA TYR A 54 4.31 6.55 -3.51
C TYR A 54 5.53 6.24 -4.40
N LYS A 55 5.74 7.06 -5.42
CA LYS A 55 6.82 6.91 -6.42
C LYS A 55 8.21 6.88 -5.81
N ASN A 56 8.41 7.58 -4.68
CA ASN A 56 9.71 7.65 -4.01
C ASN A 56 10.03 6.43 -3.15
N GLY A 57 9.13 5.46 -3.03
CA GLY A 57 9.30 4.28 -2.18
C GLY A 57 8.72 4.41 -0.77
N ASP A 58 7.89 5.42 -0.53
CA ASP A 58 7.14 5.55 0.72
C ASP A 58 5.87 4.71 0.69
N TYR A 59 5.41 4.30 1.87
CA TYR A 59 4.03 3.92 2.14
C TYR A 59 3.42 4.80 3.24
N ARG A 60 2.11 4.85 3.31
CA ARG A 60 1.34 5.51 4.36
C ARG A 60 0.13 4.67 4.71
N LEU A 61 -0.14 4.51 6.01
CA LEU A 61 -1.39 3.98 6.53
C LEU A 61 -2.18 5.12 7.16
N CYS A 62 -3.36 5.40 6.64
CA CYS A 62 -4.24 6.44 7.16
C CYS A 62 -5.65 5.92 7.39
N GLY A 63 -6.43 6.68 8.13
CA GLY A 63 -7.87 6.46 8.28
C GLY A 63 -8.64 6.78 7.00
N PHE A 64 -9.95 6.62 7.04
CA PHE A 64 -10.83 6.86 5.89
C PHE A 64 -11.65 8.16 6.02
N ASP A 65 -11.04 9.18 6.61
CA ASP A 65 -11.64 10.52 6.69
C ASP A 65 -11.71 11.14 5.29
N LEU A 66 -12.90 11.60 4.88
CA LEU A 66 -13.13 12.18 3.56
C LEU A 66 -12.38 13.49 3.32
N SER A 67 -11.94 14.18 4.39
CA SER A 67 -11.12 15.38 4.29
C SER A 67 -9.64 15.11 3.99
N THR A 68 -9.20 13.84 4.07
CA THR A 68 -7.82 13.45 3.82
C THR A 68 -7.42 13.79 2.38
N TYR A 69 -6.29 14.48 2.25
CA TYR A 69 -5.66 14.77 0.96
C TYR A 69 -4.56 13.76 0.67
N PHE A 70 -4.44 13.37 -0.59
CA PHE A 70 -3.39 12.48 -1.08
C PHE A 70 -2.53 13.20 -2.11
N ASP A 71 -1.20 13.07 -1.95
CA ASP A 71 -0.22 13.73 -2.80
C ASP A 71 -0.22 13.18 -4.23
N ASP A 72 0.16 13.99 -5.20
CA ASP A 72 0.15 13.65 -6.62
C ASP A 72 1.16 12.55 -7.01
N ASP A 73 2.15 12.29 -6.16
CA ASP A 73 3.13 11.21 -6.35
C ASP A 73 2.65 9.84 -5.85
N MET A 74 1.41 9.74 -5.39
CA MET A 74 0.76 8.48 -5.04
C MET A 74 0.58 7.63 -6.30
N ILE A 75 1.04 6.37 -6.24
CA ILE A 75 0.95 5.41 -7.36
C ILE A 75 -0.06 4.30 -7.11
N HIS A 76 -0.49 4.10 -5.86
CA HIS A 76 -1.44 3.06 -5.50
C HIS A 76 -2.21 3.42 -4.24
N ILE A 77 -3.49 3.06 -4.21
CA ILE A 77 -4.39 3.19 -3.06
C ILE A 77 -5.29 1.96 -2.96
N GLU A 78 -5.37 1.39 -1.76
CA GLU A 78 -6.27 0.26 -1.45
C GLU A 78 -6.64 0.22 0.02
N LYS A 79 -7.68 -0.56 0.36
CA LYS A 79 -7.94 -0.93 1.74
C LYS A 79 -6.78 -1.78 2.27
N TRP A 80 -6.22 -1.41 3.43
CA TRP A 80 -5.13 -2.15 4.03
C TRP A 80 -5.59 -3.49 4.61
N HIS A 81 -4.80 -4.52 4.35
CA HIS A 81 -4.96 -5.85 4.92
C HIS A 81 -3.72 -6.20 5.74
N PRO A 82 -3.80 -6.22 7.10
CA PRO A 82 -2.64 -6.42 7.97
C PRO A 82 -1.83 -7.68 7.70
N GLU A 83 -2.52 -8.72 7.20
CA GLU A 83 -1.88 -10.02 6.92
C GLU A 83 -1.12 -10.05 5.60
N ARG A 84 -1.36 -9.09 4.70
CA ARG A 84 -0.65 -9.02 3.42
C ARG A 84 0.71 -8.39 3.57
N SER A 85 1.70 -9.01 2.93
CA SER A 85 3.00 -8.39 2.72
C SER A 85 3.00 -7.53 1.46
N ILE A 86 3.84 -6.49 1.48
CA ILE A 86 4.18 -5.69 0.31
C ILE A 86 5.49 -6.21 -0.24
N THR A 87 5.57 -6.32 -1.57
CA THR A 87 6.82 -6.55 -2.28
C THR A 87 7.27 -5.24 -2.89
N ALA A 88 8.51 -4.82 -2.59
CA ALA A 88 9.16 -3.67 -3.20
C ALA A 88 10.39 -4.12 -3.99
N ILE A 89 10.53 -3.60 -5.21
CA ILE A 89 11.72 -3.79 -6.03
C ILE A 89 12.36 -2.42 -6.21
N TYR A 90 13.62 -2.29 -5.82
CA TYR A 90 14.31 -1.00 -5.82
C TYR A 90 15.80 -1.15 -6.12
N PHE A 91 16.40 -0.05 -6.54
CA PHE A 91 17.83 0.11 -6.71
C PHE A 91 18.40 0.83 -5.50
N ASP A 92 19.46 0.27 -4.90
CA ASP A 92 20.25 0.90 -3.85
C ASP A 92 21.57 1.42 -4.43
N SER A 93 21.70 2.73 -4.50
CA SER A 93 22.88 3.39 -5.07
C SER A 93 24.14 3.20 -4.26
N SER A 94 24.04 2.97 -2.95
CA SER A 94 25.20 2.75 -2.08
C SER A 94 25.87 1.40 -2.31
N LYS A 95 25.11 0.45 -2.82
CA LYS A 95 25.55 -0.92 -3.12
C LYS A 95 25.64 -1.20 -4.62
N ASP A 96 25.20 -0.24 -5.45
CA ASP A 96 25.06 -0.41 -6.90
C ASP A 96 24.32 -1.71 -7.26
N THR A 97 23.22 -1.97 -6.54
CA THR A 97 22.54 -3.27 -6.59
C THR A 97 21.03 -3.12 -6.51
N HIS A 98 20.32 -4.00 -7.22
CA HIS A 98 18.89 -4.10 -7.15
C HIS A 98 18.45 -5.09 -6.08
N TYR A 99 17.41 -4.74 -5.33
CA TYR A 99 16.86 -5.57 -4.27
C TYR A 99 15.38 -5.85 -4.50
N VAL A 100 14.99 -7.04 -4.09
CA VAL A 100 13.59 -7.43 -3.89
C VAL A 100 13.37 -7.58 -2.40
N LYS A 101 12.37 -6.89 -1.88
CA LYS A 101 12.07 -6.86 -0.45
C LYS A 101 10.60 -7.17 -0.22
N ARG A 102 10.32 -8.03 0.76
CA ARG A 102 8.96 -8.31 1.22
C ARG A 102 8.84 -7.95 2.70
N PHE A 103 7.80 -7.19 3.03
CA PHE A 103 7.58 -6.74 4.41
C PHE A 103 6.09 -6.51 4.67
N LYS A 104 5.71 -6.52 5.94
CA LYS A 104 4.39 -6.04 6.40
C LYS A 104 4.52 -4.59 6.83
N CYS A 105 3.49 -3.78 6.52
CA CYS A 105 3.44 -2.40 6.99
C CYS A 105 3.33 -2.37 8.51
N GLU A 106 4.14 -1.53 9.12
CA GLU A 106 4.03 -1.20 10.54
C GLU A 106 3.02 -0.06 10.72
N ILE A 107 2.14 -0.18 11.70
CA ILE A 107 1.18 0.89 12.03
C ILE A 107 1.97 2.05 12.60
N THR A 108 1.89 3.17 11.93
CA THR A 108 2.51 4.45 12.32
C THR A 108 1.46 5.54 12.46
N THR A 109 1.87 6.71 12.90
CA THR A 109 0.99 7.86 13.13
C THR A 109 0.68 8.60 11.84
N ASP A 110 -0.01 7.97 10.88
CA ASP A 110 -0.50 8.62 9.66
C ASP A 110 0.59 9.37 8.83
N LYS A 111 1.84 9.00 8.99
CA LYS A 111 2.98 9.59 8.27
C LYS A 111 3.45 8.67 7.15
N ARG A 112 4.03 9.28 6.14
CA ARG A 112 4.74 8.54 5.09
C ARG A 112 6.01 7.91 5.68
N VAL A 113 6.27 6.66 5.33
CA VAL A 113 7.42 5.87 5.79
C VAL A 113 8.16 5.34 4.57
N LEU A 114 9.43 5.70 4.47
CA LEU A 114 10.31 5.20 3.41
C LEU A 114 10.66 3.73 3.67
N CYS A 115 10.42 2.87 2.69
CA CYS A 115 10.69 1.43 2.80
C CYS A 115 11.80 0.91 1.87
N ILE A 116 12.47 1.79 1.15
CA ILE A 116 13.67 1.50 0.36
C ILE A 116 14.88 2.22 0.95
N SER A 117 16.07 2.07 0.34
CA SER A 117 17.27 2.81 0.74
C SER A 117 17.06 4.33 0.63
N ASP A 118 17.47 5.09 1.65
CA ASP A 118 17.45 6.55 1.68
C ASP A 118 18.69 7.20 1.03
N THR A 119 19.62 6.39 0.56
CA THR A 119 20.84 6.88 -0.10
C THR A 119 20.51 7.60 -1.39
N LYS A 120 21.06 8.81 -1.56
CA LYS A 120 20.88 9.61 -2.77
C LYS A 120 21.19 8.81 -4.04
N GLY A 121 20.25 8.79 -4.98
CA GLY A 121 20.34 8.01 -6.21
C GLY A 121 19.67 6.65 -6.16
N SER A 122 19.23 6.20 -4.96
CA SER A 122 18.37 5.03 -4.83
C SER A 122 16.96 5.33 -5.36
N SER A 123 16.32 4.34 -5.96
CA SER A 123 15.02 4.52 -6.59
C SER A 123 14.15 3.28 -6.52
N LEU A 124 12.85 3.50 -6.36
CA LEU A 124 11.86 2.45 -6.48
C LEU A 124 11.66 2.08 -7.95
N HIS A 125 11.65 0.79 -8.26
CA HIS A 125 11.18 0.29 -9.54
C HIS A 125 9.68 0.02 -9.51
N THR A 126 9.22 -0.74 -8.52
CA THR A 126 7.79 -1.07 -8.39
C THR A 126 7.44 -1.57 -6.99
N PHE A 127 6.17 -1.44 -6.67
CA PHE A 127 5.51 -2.10 -5.55
C PHE A 127 4.51 -3.14 -6.04
N SER A 128 4.28 -4.17 -5.23
CA SER A 128 3.16 -5.09 -5.39
C SER A 128 2.54 -5.40 -4.03
N THR A 129 1.21 -5.37 -3.97
CA THR A 129 0.39 -5.77 -2.81
C THR A 129 -0.30 -7.11 -3.05
N ALA A 130 -0.01 -7.78 -4.17
CA ALA A 130 -0.56 -9.09 -4.50
C ALA A 130 -0.12 -10.14 -3.48
N PHE A 131 -1.00 -11.09 -3.20
CA PHE A 131 -0.70 -12.21 -2.30
C PHE A 131 0.50 -13.03 -2.79
N GLU A 132 0.53 -13.29 -4.10
CA GLU A 132 1.69 -13.85 -4.80
C GLU A 132 2.20 -12.83 -5.81
N THR A 133 3.49 -12.57 -5.80
CA THR A 133 4.13 -11.65 -6.74
C THR A 133 5.12 -12.42 -7.60
N GLU A 134 4.97 -12.28 -8.91
CA GLU A 134 5.93 -12.77 -9.88
C GLU A 134 6.79 -11.61 -10.39
N VAL A 135 8.10 -11.82 -10.42
CA VAL A 135 9.06 -10.84 -10.93
C VAL A 135 9.65 -11.36 -12.23
N LYS A 136 9.46 -10.60 -13.30
CA LYS A 136 10.09 -10.86 -14.58
C LYS A 136 11.43 -10.12 -14.64
N ILE A 137 12.54 -10.88 -14.65
CA ILE A 137 13.88 -10.32 -14.80
C ILE A 137 14.25 -10.35 -16.29
N VAL A 138 14.41 -9.17 -16.88
CA VAL A 138 14.81 -9.01 -18.29
C VAL A 138 16.27 -8.59 -18.33
N TYR A 139 17.10 -9.41 -18.96
CA TYR A 139 18.53 -9.12 -19.11
C TYR A 139 18.77 -8.21 -20.32
N ASN A 140 19.62 -7.20 -20.14
CA ASN A 140 20.01 -6.35 -21.24
C ASN A 140 20.88 -7.13 -22.26
N LYS A 141 20.58 -7.00 -23.55
CA LYS A 141 21.25 -7.71 -24.65
C LYS A 141 22.77 -7.43 -24.81
N LEU A 142 23.33 -6.53 -24.00
CA LEU A 142 24.75 -6.20 -24.03
C LEU A 142 25.68 -7.31 -23.51
N PHE A 143 25.15 -8.31 -22.79
CA PHE A 143 25.91 -9.49 -22.36
C PHE A 143 25.72 -10.65 -23.35
N LYS A 144 26.76 -10.94 -24.13
CA LYS A 144 26.73 -11.95 -25.21
C LYS A 144 26.57 -13.41 -24.73
N GLU A 145 26.46 -13.66 -23.44
CA GLU A 145 26.51 -15.02 -22.88
C GLU A 145 25.19 -15.59 -22.34
N THR A 146 24.10 -14.84 -22.32
CA THR A 146 22.78 -15.40 -21.96
C THR A 146 22.11 -16.01 -23.16
N LYS A 147 22.58 -17.17 -23.59
CA LYS A 147 22.23 -17.75 -24.88
C LYS A 147 20.78 -18.20 -25.06
N ASN A 148 19.96 -18.37 -24.02
CA ASN A 148 18.69 -19.09 -24.20
C ASN A 148 17.44 -18.52 -23.54
N LEU A 149 17.49 -17.49 -22.70
CA LEU A 149 16.28 -16.92 -22.08
C LEU A 149 16.36 -15.40 -22.00
N PRO A 150 15.48 -14.67 -22.72
CA PRO A 150 15.43 -13.20 -22.66
C PRO A 150 14.94 -12.68 -21.31
N TYR A 151 14.41 -13.55 -20.46
CA TYR A 151 13.89 -13.20 -19.13
C TYR A 151 13.75 -14.43 -18.23
N ASN A 152 13.79 -14.21 -16.91
CA ASN A 152 13.38 -15.18 -15.90
C ASN A 152 12.13 -14.68 -15.19
N ILE A 153 11.18 -15.57 -14.92
CA ILE A 153 10.03 -15.28 -14.04
C ILE A 153 10.29 -15.98 -12.72
N VAL A 154 10.23 -15.20 -11.63
CA VAL A 154 10.47 -15.70 -10.27
C VAL A 154 9.31 -15.29 -9.38
N LYS A 155 8.74 -16.25 -8.66
CA LYS A 155 7.76 -15.97 -7.59
C LYS A 155 8.51 -15.49 -6.35
N THR A 156 8.19 -14.31 -5.87
CA THR A 156 8.90 -13.72 -4.73
C THR A 156 8.70 -14.53 -3.45
N ASN A 157 7.56 -15.22 -3.31
CA ASN A 157 7.26 -16.07 -2.16
C ASN A 157 8.23 -17.25 -2.03
N ASP A 158 8.81 -17.72 -3.16
CA ASP A 158 9.72 -18.87 -3.20
C ASP A 158 11.18 -18.50 -2.90
N ILE A 159 11.54 -17.22 -3.07
CA ILE A 159 12.94 -16.77 -2.98
C ILE A 159 13.21 -15.81 -1.83
N ILE A 160 12.19 -15.18 -1.27
CA ILE A 160 12.38 -14.18 -0.20
C ILE A 160 11.29 -14.25 0.86
N ASP A 161 11.70 -14.37 2.11
CA ASP A 161 10.80 -14.33 3.25
C ASP A 161 10.35 -12.91 3.56
N VAL A 162 9.18 -12.80 4.22
CA VAL A 162 8.70 -11.55 4.76
C VAL A 162 9.59 -11.13 5.93
N LYS A 163 10.24 -9.98 5.80
CA LYS A 163 11.15 -9.43 6.82
C LYS A 163 10.54 -8.19 7.48
N ARG A 164 11.23 -7.67 8.46
CA ARG A 164 10.90 -6.38 9.07
C ARG A 164 11.07 -5.27 8.02
N MET A 165 10.24 -4.24 8.11
CA MET A 165 10.23 -3.12 7.16
C MET A 165 11.62 -2.46 6.97
N LYS A 166 12.43 -2.37 8.01
CA LYS A 166 13.80 -1.78 7.96
C LYS A 166 14.88 -2.73 7.42
N ALA A 167 14.56 -4.02 7.19
CA ALA A 167 15.55 -4.95 6.64
C ALA A 167 15.82 -4.62 5.16
N GLN A 168 17.05 -4.83 4.74
CA GLN A 168 17.43 -4.86 3.32
C GLN A 168 16.85 -6.10 2.65
N GLY A 169 16.57 -6.05 1.38
CA GLY A 169 16.04 -7.18 0.60
C GLY A 169 16.99 -8.39 0.53
#